data_5ca068471fb2d18e5db8493bb5a771ab
#
_entry.id   5ca068471fb2d18e5db8493bb5a771ab
#
_cell.length_a   1.000
_cell.length_b   1.000
_cell.length_c   1.000
_cell.angle_alpha   90.00
_cell.angle_beta   90.00
_cell.angle_gamma   90.00
#
_symmetry.space_group_name_H-M   'P 1'
#
loop_
_entity.id
_entity.type
_entity.pdbx_description
1 polymer ?
#
loop_
_entity_poly.entity_id
_entity_poly.type
_entity_poly.pdbx_seq_one_letter_code
_entity_poly.pdbx_strand_id
1 'polypeptide(L)'
;GIDSAFAAGASAQADRASGQASLFGGLPAAQVEQKPRYPRPGDVVGELTVEEWPERVRLAFEKEALGFYLTGHPLQGYEKEARRYASATCAAIAGKRHGDKVTVVGIVAALRERVTKEKGTRFGILTLEDTTGTVEVICWGGRPAQNGRPAQKGWADWEPCVKSEEPILVHGEVRVNTRDEENPKAELTAIDVEPLSQVRKHKTTE
;
A
#
# COMPACT_ATOMS: atom_id res chain seq x y z
N GLY A 1 38.66 15.82 37.74
CA GLY A 1 37.48 15.85 38.61
C GLY A 1 36.96 17.24 38.90
N ILE A 2 37.81 18.28 38.99
CA ILE A 2 37.38 19.64 39.36
C ILE A 2 36.74 20.33 38.14
N ASP A 3 37.29 20.19 36.96
CA ASP A 3 36.79 20.83 35.73
C ASP A 3 35.38 20.39 35.32
N SER A 4 35.03 19.11 35.55
CA SER A 4 33.68 18.62 35.27
C SER A 4 32.63 19.18 36.26
N ALA A 5 33.01 19.43 37.50
CA ALA A 5 32.13 20.05 38.50
C ALA A 5 31.87 21.53 38.19
N PHE A 6 32.89 22.26 37.70
CA PHE A 6 32.72 23.66 37.28
C PHE A 6 31.85 23.80 36.04
N ALA A 7 32.00 22.88 35.07
CA ALA A 7 31.18 22.88 33.87
C ALA A 7 29.69 22.59 34.19
N ALA A 8 29.43 21.62 35.08
CA ALA A 8 28.06 21.31 35.53
C ALA A 8 27.44 22.46 36.34
N GLY A 9 28.26 23.18 37.18
CA GLY A 9 27.82 24.35 37.92
C GLY A 9 27.47 25.55 37.02
N ALA A 10 28.26 25.76 35.98
CA ALA A 10 28.04 26.84 35.01
C ALA A 10 26.77 26.65 34.18
N SER A 11 26.50 25.40 33.74
CA SER A 11 25.27 25.07 33.02
C SER A 11 24.02 25.23 33.89
N ALA A 12 24.06 24.75 35.13
CA ALA A 12 22.95 24.90 36.08
C ALA A 12 22.66 26.38 36.45
N GLN A 13 23.68 27.24 36.44
CA GLN A 13 23.53 28.66 36.68
C GLN A 13 22.94 29.39 35.45
N ALA A 14 23.33 28.98 34.24
CA ALA A 14 22.76 29.47 32.98
C ALA A 14 21.27 29.10 32.85
N ASP A 15 20.89 27.87 33.19
CA ASP A 15 19.51 27.42 33.16
C ASP A 15 18.61 28.14 34.15
N ARG A 16 19.14 28.52 35.35
CA ARG A 16 18.42 29.36 36.31
C ARG A 16 18.26 30.80 35.84
N ALA A 17 19.24 31.32 35.15
CA ALA A 17 19.22 32.72 34.64
C ALA A 17 18.26 32.87 33.45
N SER A 18 18.05 31.79 32.63
CA SER A 18 17.13 31.79 31.50
C SER A 18 15.66 31.51 31.88
N GLY A 19 15.40 31.17 33.14
CA GLY A 19 14.03 30.79 33.60
C GLY A 19 13.47 29.53 33.00
N GLN A 20 14.30 28.78 32.26
CA GLN A 20 13.93 27.45 31.70
C GLN A 20 14.48 26.37 32.60
N ALA A 21 13.60 25.71 33.37
CA ALA A 21 13.95 24.48 34.05
C ALA A 21 14.16 23.38 32.97
N SER A 22 15.40 22.88 32.85
CA SER A 22 15.69 21.76 31.97
C SER A 22 14.89 20.54 32.47
N LEU A 23 13.96 20.07 31.66
CA LEU A 23 13.15 18.88 31.97
C LEU A 23 14.01 17.61 32.16
N PHE A 24 15.28 17.65 31.73
CA PHE A 24 16.24 16.54 31.79
C PHE A 24 17.51 16.86 32.60
N GLY A 25 17.60 18.02 33.25
CA GLY A 25 18.80 18.54 33.91
C GLY A 25 19.15 17.93 35.26
N GLY A 26 18.53 16.83 35.71
CA GLY A 26 18.75 16.25 37.01
C GLY A 26 19.20 14.80 37.05
N LEU A 27 19.35 14.11 35.92
CA LEU A 27 19.78 12.73 35.89
C LEU A 27 21.29 12.64 35.62
N PRO A 28 22.06 11.90 36.45
CA PRO A 28 23.48 11.69 36.22
C PRO A 28 23.66 11.00 34.83
N ALA A 29 24.62 11.51 34.04
CA ALA A 29 24.90 11.08 32.67
C ALA A 29 25.09 9.55 32.53
N ALA A 30 25.42 8.83 33.57
CA ALA A 30 25.57 7.39 33.59
C ALA A 30 24.23 6.60 33.46
N GLN A 31 23.07 7.23 33.63
CA GLN A 31 21.76 6.55 33.52
C GLN A 31 21.07 6.83 32.17
N VAL A 32 21.62 7.67 31.31
CA VAL A 32 21.04 7.99 30.01
C VAL A 32 21.42 6.96 28.93
N GLU A 33 22.36 6.06 29.21
CA GLU A 33 22.88 5.12 28.21
C GLU A 33 22.13 3.79 28.06
N GLN A 34 21.09 3.55 28.81
CA GLN A 34 20.26 2.37 28.59
C GLN A 34 18.92 2.75 27.96
N LYS A 35 18.95 3.30 26.74
CA LYS A 35 17.79 3.15 25.85
C LYS A 35 17.55 1.65 25.69
N PRO A 36 16.31 1.16 25.86
CA PRO A 36 16.02 -0.23 25.60
C PRO A 36 16.47 -0.54 24.17
N ARG A 37 17.53 -1.32 24.06
CA ARG A 37 18.07 -1.74 22.78
C ARG A 37 17.18 -2.88 22.32
N TYR A 38 16.25 -2.58 21.42
CA TYR A 38 15.48 -3.63 20.78
C TYR A 38 16.44 -4.54 20.01
N PRO A 39 16.30 -5.87 20.13
CA PRO A 39 17.12 -6.80 19.38
C PRO A 39 16.99 -6.55 17.88
N ARG A 40 18.14 -6.58 17.19
CA ARG A 40 18.19 -6.43 15.71
C ARG A 40 18.18 -7.80 15.07
N PRO A 41 17.77 -7.92 13.83
CA PRO A 41 17.96 -9.15 13.05
C PRO A 41 19.42 -9.61 13.12
N GLY A 42 19.62 -10.89 13.43
CA GLY A 42 20.94 -11.46 13.68
C GLY A 42 21.47 -11.33 15.12
N ASP A 43 20.86 -10.55 15.98
CA ASP A 43 21.19 -10.54 17.41
C ASP A 43 20.73 -11.85 18.06
N VAL A 44 21.50 -12.33 19.04
CA VAL A 44 21.15 -13.51 19.83
C VAL A 44 20.54 -13.03 21.14
N VAL A 45 19.31 -13.41 21.41
CA VAL A 45 18.60 -13.11 22.66
C VAL A 45 18.39 -14.43 23.41
N GLY A 46 19.24 -14.68 24.40
CA GLY A 46 19.32 -15.98 25.07
C GLY A 46 19.84 -17.05 24.09
N GLU A 47 19.05 -18.11 23.87
CA GLU A 47 19.36 -19.18 22.90
C GLU A 47 18.71 -18.95 21.52
N LEU A 48 17.94 -17.85 21.35
CA LEU A 48 17.18 -17.56 20.14
C LEU A 48 17.89 -16.51 19.30
N THR A 49 18.07 -16.78 18.02
CA THR A 49 18.49 -15.78 17.04
C THR A 49 17.27 -15.00 16.57
N VAL A 50 17.35 -13.68 16.56
CA VAL A 50 16.28 -12.83 16.03
C VAL A 50 16.34 -12.90 14.49
N GLU A 51 15.36 -13.55 13.89
CA GLU A 51 15.21 -13.61 12.45
C GLU A 51 14.58 -12.31 11.90
N GLU A 52 15.01 -11.91 10.70
CA GLU A 52 14.38 -10.82 9.98
C GLU A 52 12.97 -11.23 9.56
N TRP A 53 12.02 -10.34 9.70
CA TRP A 53 10.69 -10.59 9.16
C TRP A 53 10.73 -10.71 7.64
N PRO A 54 9.94 -11.61 7.04
CA PRO A 54 9.76 -11.63 5.61
C PRO A 54 9.37 -10.23 5.10
N GLU A 55 9.97 -9.81 3.99
CA GLU A 55 9.79 -8.46 3.43
C GLU A 55 8.31 -8.05 3.35
N ARG A 56 7.44 -8.96 2.92
CA ARG A 56 6.00 -8.74 2.84
C ARG A 56 5.38 -8.37 4.19
N VAL A 57 5.77 -9.08 5.27
CA VAL A 57 5.27 -8.84 6.64
C VAL A 57 5.76 -7.48 7.14
N ARG A 58 7.03 -7.17 6.90
CA ARG A 58 7.62 -5.86 7.27
C ARG A 58 6.89 -4.71 6.58
N LEU A 59 6.68 -4.81 5.26
CA LEU A 59 5.96 -3.79 4.48
C LEU A 59 4.51 -3.64 4.93
N ALA A 60 3.83 -4.74 5.30
CA ALA A 60 2.48 -4.66 5.85
C ALA A 60 2.43 -3.87 7.16
N PHE A 61 3.36 -4.12 8.09
CA PHE A 61 3.46 -3.37 9.33
C PHE A 61 3.86 -1.90 9.12
N GLU A 62 4.74 -1.61 8.15
CA GLU A 62 5.05 -0.22 7.79
C GLU A 62 3.80 0.53 7.32
N LYS A 63 3.02 -0.08 6.43
CA LYS A 63 1.76 0.51 5.92
C LYS A 63 0.75 0.71 7.04
N GLU A 64 0.61 -0.26 7.96
CA GLU A 64 -0.29 -0.17 9.10
C GLU A 64 0.13 0.96 10.06
N ALA A 65 1.42 1.03 10.39
CA ALA A 65 1.92 1.97 11.40
C ALA A 65 2.09 3.40 10.87
N LEU A 66 2.53 3.56 9.62
CA LEU A 66 2.91 4.85 9.03
C LEU A 66 1.89 5.37 8.01
N GLY A 67 1.03 4.49 7.49
CA GLY A 67 0.11 4.81 6.40
C GLY A 67 0.74 4.77 5.00
N PHE A 68 2.06 4.57 4.91
CA PHE A 68 2.81 4.45 3.65
C PHE A 68 3.96 3.43 3.78
N TYR A 69 4.54 3.03 2.65
CA TYR A 69 5.71 2.16 2.62
C TYR A 69 6.99 2.98 2.70
N LEU A 70 7.87 2.67 3.64
CA LEU A 70 9.14 3.38 3.87
C LEU A 70 10.34 2.66 3.23
N THR A 71 10.44 1.34 3.46
CA THR A 71 11.64 0.57 3.06
C THR A 71 11.56 -0.01 1.66
N GLY A 72 10.38 -0.03 1.05
CA GLY A 72 10.16 -0.54 -0.31
C GLY A 72 8.67 -0.58 -0.66
N HIS A 73 8.36 -0.90 -1.91
CA HIS A 73 6.98 -1.09 -2.35
C HIS A 73 6.75 -2.56 -2.69
N PRO A 74 5.61 -3.19 -2.32
CA PRO A 74 5.36 -4.60 -2.60
C PRO A 74 5.46 -4.99 -4.09
N LEU A 75 5.34 -4.02 -5.00
CA LEU A 75 5.50 -4.22 -6.44
C LEU A 75 6.95 -4.20 -6.93
N GLN A 76 7.95 -3.87 -6.09
CA GLN A 76 9.36 -3.82 -6.54
C GLN A 76 9.83 -5.15 -7.11
N GLY A 77 9.41 -6.26 -6.52
CA GLY A 77 9.71 -7.60 -7.04
C GLY A 77 9.00 -7.94 -8.37
N TYR A 78 8.04 -7.12 -8.79
CA TYR A 78 7.18 -7.37 -9.97
C TYR A 78 7.30 -6.28 -11.05
N GLU A 79 8.30 -5.41 -10.96
CA GLU A 79 8.46 -4.30 -11.91
C GLU A 79 8.59 -4.75 -13.38
N LYS A 80 9.32 -5.85 -13.61
CA LYS A 80 9.50 -6.40 -14.96
C LYS A 80 8.19 -6.87 -15.55
N GLU A 81 7.37 -7.54 -14.76
CA GLU A 81 6.06 -8.02 -15.14
C GLU A 81 5.07 -6.86 -15.33
N ALA A 82 5.08 -5.90 -14.40
CA ALA A 82 4.26 -4.71 -14.52
C ALA A 82 4.55 -3.98 -15.84
N ARG A 83 5.83 -3.74 -16.16
CA ARG A 83 6.22 -3.13 -17.45
C ARG A 83 5.85 -3.95 -18.68
N ARG A 84 5.85 -5.27 -18.56
CA ARG A 84 5.53 -6.18 -19.67
C ARG A 84 4.04 -6.27 -19.96
N TYR A 85 3.20 -6.24 -18.94
CA TYR A 85 1.78 -6.54 -19.05
C TYR A 85 0.88 -5.29 -18.91
N ALA A 86 1.32 -4.26 -18.20
CA ALA A 86 0.56 -3.02 -18.08
C ALA A 86 0.70 -2.16 -19.35
N SER A 87 -0.41 -1.58 -19.77
CA SER A 87 -0.44 -0.56 -20.83
C SER A 87 -0.46 0.87 -20.28
N ALA A 88 -0.75 1.01 -18.98
CA ALA A 88 -0.78 2.28 -18.27
C ALA A 88 -0.42 2.08 -16.80
N THR A 89 0.08 3.14 -16.14
CA THR A 89 0.25 3.20 -14.69
C THR A 89 -0.96 3.82 -14.03
N CYS A 90 -1.12 3.66 -12.70
CA CYS A 90 -2.23 4.25 -11.95
C CYS A 90 -2.30 5.77 -12.15
N ALA A 91 -1.17 6.47 -12.07
CA ALA A 91 -1.13 7.93 -12.28
C ALA A 91 -1.52 8.33 -13.71
N ALA A 92 -1.17 7.52 -14.72
CA ALA A 92 -1.46 7.82 -16.12
C ALA A 92 -2.96 7.76 -16.45
N ILE A 93 -3.79 7.11 -15.63
CA ILE A 93 -5.23 6.97 -15.85
C ILE A 93 -5.92 8.34 -15.83
N ALA A 94 -5.46 9.26 -15.01
CA ALA A 94 -6.03 10.61 -14.94
C ALA A 94 -5.99 11.38 -16.28
N GLY A 95 -5.02 11.06 -17.14
CA GLY A 95 -4.87 11.66 -18.48
C GLY A 95 -5.53 10.88 -19.61
N LYS A 96 -6.20 9.75 -19.33
CA LYS A 96 -6.87 8.92 -20.35
C LYS A 96 -8.29 9.43 -20.65
N ARG A 97 -8.81 9.05 -21.82
CA ARG A 97 -10.15 9.42 -22.25
C ARG A 97 -11.18 8.42 -21.74
N HIS A 98 -12.40 8.90 -21.57
CA HIS A 98 -13.55 8.02 -21.28
C HIS A 98 -13.69 6.96 -22.39
N GLY A 99 -13.80 5.69 -22.00
CA GLY A 99 -13.91 4.56 -22.94
C GLY A 99 -12.57 3.93 -23.34
N ASP A 100 -11.42 4.53 -22.98
CA ASP A 100 -10.12 3.90 -23.25
C ASP A 100 -10.01 2.57 -22.50
N LYS A 101 -9.58 1.53 -23.21
CA LYS A 101 -9.27 0.22 -22.61
C LYS A 101 -7.82 0.18 -22.20
N VAL A 102 -7.57 -0.13 -20.96
CA VAL A 102 -6.24 -0.16 -20.36
C VAL A 102 -6.03 -1.40 -19.51
N THR A 103 -4.77 -1.72 -19.32
CA THR A 103 -4.32 -2.77 -18.41
C THR A 103 -3.41 -2.13 -17.39
N VAL A 104 -3.71 -2.33 -16.11
CA VAL A 104 -2.93 -1.79 -14.98
C VAL A 104 -2.53 -2.94 -14.06
N VAL A 105 -1.31 -2.87 -13.53
CA VAL A 105 -0.82 -3.79 -12.50
C VAL A 105 -0.65 -3.02 -11.20
N GLY A 106 -1.17 -3.56 -10.11
CA GLY A 106 -1.10 -2.92 -8.81
C GLY A 106 -1.39 -3.88 -7.65
N ILE A 107 -1.34 -3.33 -6.46
CA ILE A 107 -1.81 -3.98 -5.23
C ILE A 107 -3.11 -3.34 -4.78
N VAL A 108 -3.94 -4.08 -4.07
CA VAL A 108 -5.18 -3.56 -3.50
C VAL A 108 -4.86 -2.85 -2.19
N ALA A 109 -4.83 -1.52 -2.22
CA ALA A 109 -4.58 -0.70 -1.03
C ALA A 109 -5.82 -0.57 -0.14
N ALA A 110 -7.02 -0.58 -0.74
CA ALA A 110 -8.29 -0.57 -0.01
C ALA A 110 -9.38 -1.27 -0.82
N LEU A 111 -10.33 -1.86 -0.11
CA LEU A 111 -11.49 -2.54 -0.67
C LEU A 111 -12.75 -2.07 0.04
N ARG A 112 -13.76 -1.70 -0.72
CA ARG A 112 -15.12 -1.40 -0.25
C ARG A 112 -16.13 -2.24 -1.02
N GLU A 113 -16.90 -3.04 -0.32
CA GLU A 113 -17.99 -3.80 -0.92
C GLU A 113 -19.31 -3.02 -0.81
N ARG A 114 -20.10 -3.06 -1.85
CA ARG A 114 -21.38 -2.39 -1.96
C ARG A 114 -22.42 -3.30 -2.61
N VAL A 115 -23.68 -2.93 -2.45
CA VAL A 115 -24.82 -3.61 -3.06
C VAL A 115 -25.64 -2.58 -3.85
N THR A 116 -26.00 -2.93 -5.09
CA THR A 116 -26.83 -2.07 -5.93
C THR A 116 -28.27 -1.99 -5.35
N LYS A 117 -28.83 -0.78 -5.31
CA LYS A 117 -30.18 -0.57 -4.73
C LYS A 117 -31.29 -1.28 -5.50
N GLU A 118 -31.17 -1.35 -6.83
CA GLU A 118 -32.23 -1.88 -7.70
C GLU A 118 -32.29 -3.42 -7.73
N LYS A 119 -31.12 -4.08 -7.80
CA LYS A 119 -31.03 -5.52 -8.02
C LYS A 119 -30.42 -6.30 -6.88
N GLY A 120 -29.97 -5.66 -5.80
CA GLY A 120 -29.26 -6.33 -4.71
C GLY A 120 -27.93 -6.98 -5.14
N THR A 121 -27.37 -6.60 -6.28
CA THR A 121 -26.13 -7.19 -6.82
C THR A 121 -24.93 -6.62 -6.08
N ARG A 122 -24.08 -7.50 -5.55
CA ARG A 122 -22.80 -7.10 -4.91
C ARG A 122 -21.79 -6.65 -5.96
N PHE A 123 -21.02 -5.63 -5.62
CA PHE A 123 -19.89 -5.14 -6.40
C PHE A 123 -18.79 -4.63 -5.49
N GLY A 124 -17.54 -4.66 -5.97
CA GLY A 124 -16.37 -4.16 -5.27
C GLY A 124 -15.90 -2.83 -5.82
N ILE A 125 -15.43 -1.96 -4.93
CA ILE A 125 -14.70 -0.74 -5.27
C ILE A 125 -13.32 -0.89 -4.66
N LEU A 126 -12.29 -0.99 -5.51
CA LEU A 126 -10.91 -1.15 -5.12
C LEU A 126 -10.17 0.18 -5.24
N THR A 127 -9.27 0.46 -4.32
CA THR A 127 -8.18 1.39 -4.56
C THR A 127 -6.97 0.57 -4.97
N LEU A 128 -6.62 0.62 -6.26
CA LEU A 128 -5.43 -0.04 -6.79
C LEU A 128 -4.25 0.92 -6.70
N GLU A 129 -3.14 0.46 -6.17
CA GLU A 129 -1.91 1.24 -5.94
C GLU A 129 -0.74 0.63 -6.71
N ASP A 130 0.02 1.47 -7.40
CA ASP A 130 1.31 1.13 -7.98
C ASP A 130 2.40 2.11 -7.51
N THR A 131 3.61 2.00 -8.02
CA THR A 131 4.72 2.90 -7.65
C THR A 131 4.53 4.35 -8.10
N THR A 132 3.51 4.66 -8.90
CA THR A 132 3.25 6.00 -9.45
C THR A 132 2.07 6.70 -8.78
N GLY A 133 1.17 5.95 -8.13
CA GLY A 133 -0.01 6.48 -7.47
C GLY A 133 -1.13 5.48 -7.31
N THR A 134 -2.36 5.98 -7.19
CA THR A 134 -3.55 5.16 -6.98
C THR A 134 -4.63 5.44 -8.01
N VAL A 135 -5.47 4.43 -8.28
CA VAL A 135 -6.68 4.56 -9.11
C VAL A 135 -7.82 3.77 -8.49
N GLU A 136 -9.04 4.32 -8.56
CA GLU A 136 -10.24 3.62 -8.14
C GLU A 136 -10.71 2.68 -9.27
N VAL A 137 -10.98 1.42 -8.91
CA VAL A 137 -11.45 0.38 -9.85
C VAL A 137 -12.79 -0.15 -9.38
N ILE A 138 -13.80 -0.10 -10.23
CA ILE A 138 -15.13 -0.61 -9.95
C ILE A 138 -15.29 -1.99 -10.58
N CYS A 139 -15.49 -3.01 -9.75
CA CYS A 139 -15.70 -4.39 -10.12
C CYS A 139 -17.18 -4.74 -10.00
N TRP A 140 -17.92 -4.58 -11.07
CA TRP A 140 -19.35 -4.87 -11.09
C TRP A 140 -19.66 -6.35 -10.96
N GLY A 141 -20.89 -6.68 -10.58
CA GLY A 141 -21.39 -8.06 -10.62
C GLY A 141 -21.37 -8.62 -12.04
N GLY A 142 -21.04 -9.91 -12.16
CA GLY A 142 -21.04 -10.62 -13.42
C GLY A 142 -22.44 -10.78 -14.02
N ARG A 143 -22.49 -11.24 -15.25
CA ARG A 143 -23.73 -11.58 -15.94
C ARG A 143 -23.68 -13.03 -16.42
N PRO A 144 -24.73 -13.85 -16.19
CA PRO A 144 -24.80 -15.18 -16.76
C PRO A 144 -24.93 -15.13 -18.28
N ALA A 145 -24.58 -16.20 -18.95
CA ALA A 145 -24.82 -16.34 -20.38
C ALA A 145 -26.32 -16.25 -20.67
N GLN A 146 -26.72 -15.37 -21.56
CA GLN A 146 -28.13 -15.16 -21.91
C GLN A 146 -28.27 -14.65 -23.35
N ASN A 147 -29.26 -15.14 -24.08
CA ASN A 147 -29.62 -14.68 -25.43
C ASN A 147 -28.41 -14.70 -26.40
N GLY A 148 -27.60 -15.78 -26.40
CA GLY A 148 -26.44 -15.92 -27.28
C GLY A 148 -25.22 -15.09 -26.88
N ARG A 149 -25.28 -14.33 -25.79
CA ARG A 149 -24.13 -13.62 -25.21
C ARG A 149 -23.43 -14.49 -24.20
N PRO A 150 -22.09 -14.59 -24.23
CA PRO A 150 -21.34 -15.38 -23.23
C PRO A 150 -21.50 -14.79 -21.84
N ALA A 151 -21.29 -15.62 -20.83
CA ALA A 151 -21.20 -15.17 -19.43
C ALA A 151 -20.07 -14.14 -19.30
N GLN A 152 -20.29 -13.16 -18.49
CA GLN A 152 -19.28 -12.15 -18.13
C GLN A 152 -18.91 -12.34 -16.67
N LYS A 153 -17.62 -12.56 -16.42
CA LYS A 153 -17.07 -12.56 -15.06
C LYS A 153 -17.42 -11.26 -14.32
N GLY A 154 -17.44 -11.30 -13.02
CA GLY A 154 -17.73 -10.16 -12.20
C GLY A 154 -17.19 -10.29 -10.78
N TRP A 155 -17.66 -9.46 -9.88
CA TRP A 155 -17.18 -9.36 -8.52
C TRP A 155 -17.03 -10.73 -7.82
N ALA A 156 -18.03 -11.59 -7.90
CA ALA A 156 -17.99 -12.90 -7.25
C ALA A 156 -16.82 -13.79 -7.73
N ASP A 157 -16.43 -13.66 -9.01
CA ASP A 157 -15.32 -14.43 -9.59
C ASP A 157 -13.96 -13.83 -9.19
N TRP A 158 -13.90 -12.50 -8.97
CA TRP A 158 -12.67 -11.76 -8.70
C TRP A 158 -12.40 -11.57 -7.21
N GLU A 159 -13.42 -11.65 -6.36
CA GLU A 159 -13.32 -11.44 -4.91
C GLU A 159 -12.18 -12.24 -4.25
N PRO A 160 -12.00 -13.56 -4.55
CA PRO A 160 -10.90 -14.33 -3.96
C PRO A 160 -9.51 -13.80 -4.35
N CYS A 161 -9.36 -13.39 -5.62
CA CYS A 161 -8.12 -12.82 -6.12
C CYS A 161 -7.82 -11.46 -5.47
N VAL A 162 -8.82 -10.60 -5.39
CA VAL A 162 -8.71 -9.26 -4.80
C VAL A 162 -8.36 -9.31 -3.31
N LYS A 163 -8.87 -10.31 -2.59
CA LYS A 163 -8.60 -10.51 -1.16
C LYS A 163 -7.32 -11.29 -0.87
N SER A 164 -6.62 -11.78 -1.88
CA SER A 164 -5.38 -12.57 -1.69
C SER A 164 -4.17 -11.75 -1.31
N GLU A 165 -4.26 -10.40 -1.33
CA GLU A 165 -3.17 -9.46 -1.10
C GLU A 165 -1.99 -9.61 -2.08
N GLU A 166 -2.14 -10.43 -3.12
CA GLU A 166 -1.16 -10.53 -4.20
C GLU A 166 -1.33 -9.37 -5.19
N PRO A 167 -0.26 -8.99 -5.91
CA PRO A 167 -0.39 -8.06 -7.02
C PRO A 167 -1.37 -8.61 -8.07
N ILE A 168 -2.25 -7.76 -8.54
CA ILE A 168 -3.27 -8.09 -9.54
C ILE A 168 -3.05 -7.32 -10.83
N LEU A 169 -3.46 -7.92 -11.93
CA LEU A 169 -3.57 -7.31 -13.23
C LEU A 169 -5.04 -7.04 -13.50
N VAL A 170 -5.37 -5.80 -13.79
CA VAL A 170 -6.72 -5.34 -14.09
C VAL A 170 -6.81 -4.89 -15.53
N HIS A 171 -7.63 -5.57 -16.34
CA HIS A 171 -8.10 -5.06 -17.61
C HIS A 171 -9.36 -4.24 -17.35
N GLY A 172 -9.38 -3.00 -17.76
CA GLY A 172 -10.48 -2.09 -17.48
C GLY A 172 -10.74 -1.07 -18.57
N GLU A 173 -11.89 -0.45 -18.47
CA GLU A 173 -12.31 0.69 -19.31
C GLU A 173 -12.31 1.95 -18.44
N VAL A 174 -11.65 3.00 -18.91
CA VAL A 174 -11.59 4.28 -18.22
C VAL A 174 -12.97 4.94 -18.20
N ARG A 175 -13.40 5.35 -17.02
CA ARG A 175 -14.60 6.16 -16.82
C ARG A 175 -14.21 7.48 -16.18
N VAL A 176 -14.66 8.57 -16.77
CA VAL A 176 -14.50 9.90 -16.18
C VAL A 176 -15.78 10.20 -15.41
N ASN A 177 -15.65 10.29 -14.10
CA ASN A 177 -16.75 10.64 -13.21
C ASN A 177 -16.86 12.17 -13.14
N THR A 178 -17.89 12.69 -13.78
CA THR A 178 -18.19 14.14 -13.85
C THR A 178 -19.17 14.62 -12.80
N ARG A 179 -19.43 13.80 -11.75
CA ARG A 179 -20.34 14.21 -10.66
C ARG A 179 -19.81 15.43 -9.90
N ASP A 180 -18.49 15.57 -9.87
CA ASP A 180 -17.78 16.73 -9.37
C ASP A 180 -17.21 17.46 -10.59
N GLU A 181 -17.89 18.48 -11.06
CA GLU A 181 -17.49 19.24 -12.26
C GLU A 181 -16.17 19.99 -12.06
N GLU A 182 -15.83 20.33 -10.81
CA GLU A 182 -14.58 21.04 -10.48
C GLU A 182 -13.38 20.09 -10.45
N ASN A 183 -13.59 18.80 -10.15
CA ASN A 183 -12.54 17.79 -10.08
C ASN A 183 -12.99 16.44 -10.68
N PRO A 184 -13.07 16.33 -12.00
CA PRO A 184 -13.43 15.06 -12.65
C PRO A 184 -12.39 14.00 -12.33
N LYS A 185 -12.81 12.93 -11.65
CA LYS A 185 -11.93 11.80 -11.33
C LYS A 185 -12.04 10.73 -12.41
N ALA A 186 -10.89 10.31 -12.93
CA ALA A 186 -10.82 9.14 -13.75
C ALA A 186 -10.80 7.88 -12.87
N GLU A 187 -11.68 6.94 -13.16
CA GLU A 187 -11.82 5.65 -12.48
C GLU A 187 -11.81 4.54 -13.54
N LEU A 188 -11.56 3.30 -13.15
CA LEU A 188 -11.61 2.15 -14.04
C LEU A 188 -12.85 1.31 -13.74
N THR A 189 -13.54 0.86 -14.78
CA THR A 189 -14.49 -0.24 -14.70
C THR A 189 -13.78 -1.52 -15.10
N ALA A 190 -13.68 -2.49 -14.20
CA ALA A 190 -13.02 -3.75 -14.48
C ALA A 190 -13.79 -4.55 -15.55
N ILE A 191 -13.04 -5.08 -16.53
CA ILE A 191 -13.49 -6.02 -17.56
C ILE A 191 -13.04 -7.42 -17.17
N ASP A 192 -11.79 -7.55 -16.67
CA ASP A 192 -11.23 -8.77 -16.09
C ASP A 192 -10.18 -8.43 -15.04
N VAL A 193 -10.04 -9.31 -14.04
CA VAL A 193 -9.07 -9.19 -12.95
C VAL A 193 -8.41 -10.54 -12.74
N GLU A 194 -7.08 -10.57 -12.76
CA GLU A 194 -6.29 -11.78 -12.61
C GLU A 194 -5.13 -11.56 -11.61
N PRO A 195 -4.78 -12.58 -10.79
CA PRO A 195 -3.55 -12.51 -10.00
C PRO A 195 -2.34 -12.51 -10.93
N LEU A 196 -1.37 -11.65 -10.67
CA LEU A 196 -0.18 -11.54 -11.51
C LEU A 196 0.61 -12.85 -11.59
N SER A 197 0.54 -13.67 -10.54
CA SER A 197 1.13 -15.03 -10.50
C SER A 197 0.54 -15.98 -11.55
N GLN A 198 -0.74 -15.82 -11.91
CA GLN A 198 -1.40 -16.64 -12.96
C GLN A 198 -1.05 -16.16 -14.36
N VAL A 199 -0.93 -14.86 -14.56
CA VAL A 199 -0.52 -14.28 -15.86
C VAL A 199 0.83 -14.82 -16.31
N ARG A 200 1.76 -15.05 -15.38
CA ARG A 200 3.05 -15.70 -15.65
C ARG A 200 2.90 -17.11 -16.22
N LYS A 201 2.01 -17.91 -15.64
CA LYS A 201 1.82 -19.33 -16.03
C LYS A 201 1.24 -19.45 -17.43
N HIS A 202 0.27 -18.62 -17.79
CA HIS A 202 -0.37 -18.69 -19.10
C HIS A 202 0.54 -18.26 -20.27
N LYS A 203 1.48 -17.33 -20.04
CA LYS A 203 2.36 -16.81 -21.09
C LYS A 203 3.74 -17.46 -21.16
N THR A 204 4.05 -18.42 -20.29
CA THR A 204 5.29 -19.23 -20.37
C THR A 204 5.06 -20.50 -21.18
N THR A 205 3.82 -20.81 -21.57
CA THR A 205 3.43 -22.04 -22.31
C THR A 205 3.28 -21.78 -23.82
N GLU A 206 3.51 -20.54 -24.29
CA GLU A 206 3.68 -20.18 -25.70
C GLU A 206 5.17 -19.85 -26.01
#